data_bc195953f3700ca7642e3e5e5a660262
#
_entry.id   bc195953f3700ca7642e3e5e5a660262
#
_cell.length_a   1.000
_cell.length_b   1.000
_cell.length_c   1.000
_cell.angle_alpha   90.00
_cell.angle_beta   90.00
_cell.angle_gamma   90.00
#
_symmetry.space_group_name_H-M   'P 1'
#
loop_
_entity.id
_entity.type
_entity.pdbx_description
1 polymer ?
#
loop_
_entity_poly.entity_id
_entity_poly.type
_entity_poly.pdbx_seq_one_letter_code
_entity_poly.pdbx_strand_id
1 'polypeptide(L)'
;VSYEGSLATMTILVEDILSRNIPRGKLSYYCQNCIYDNKCTLKEKDYAHTCYIDGGMYGTRIYSSNLLEKPDGYFNDGFIKIGNTYRAIAEHKGEMIRVKYPIPKQDQLGQFVAYPGCSNIFSICHSRFNNTDNFSGVPYIMPFDVYTHNSNDTVVYWINSEVITRDTNGTIY
;
A
#
# COMPACT_ATOMS: atom_id res chain seq x y z
N VAL A 1 -14.59 43.08 -3.60
CA VAL A 1 -14.50 43.48 -5.01
C VAL A 1 -14.49 45.00 -5.03
N SER A 2 -13.40 45.58 -5.49
CA SER A 2 -13.30 47.03 -5.71
C SER A 2 -13.17 47.31 -7.19
N TYR A 3 -13.74 48.46 -7.64
CA TYR A 3 -13.68 48.91 -9.03
C TYR A 3 -12.92 50.23 -9.09
N GLU A 4 -11.88 50.30 -9.88
CA GLU A 4 -11.20 51.53 -10.27
C GLU A 4 -11.28 51.68 -11.78
N GLY A 5 -12.08 52.61 -12.24
CA GLY A 5 -12.32 52.83 -13.68
C GLY A 5 -12.98 51.60 -14.34
N SER A 6 -12.37 51.07 -15.42
CA SER A 6 -12.86 49.90 -16.15
C SER A 6 -12.20 48.57 -15.67
N LEU A 7 -11.40 48.57 -14.64
CA LEU A 7 -10.72 47.41 -14.06
C LEU A 7 -11.40 46.96 -12.78
N ALA A 8 -11.81 45.69 -12.71
CA ALA A 8 -12.28 45.04 -11.49
C ALA A 8 -11.13 44.24 -10.89
N THR A 9 -10.72 44.62 -9.70
CA THR A 9 -9.71 43.87 -8.92
C THR A 9 -10.41 42.99 -7.90
N MET A 10 -10.24 41.69 -8.00
CA MET A 10 -10.73 40.72 -7.03
C MET A 10 -9.57 40.24 -6.17
N THR A 11 -9.58 40.60 -4.90
CA THR A 11 -8.61 40.06 -3.93
C THR A 11 -9.21 38.82 -3.29
N ILE A 12 -8.59 37.67 -3.51
CA ILE A 12 -8.97 36.43 -2.87
C ILE A 12 -8.04 36.25 -1.66
N LEU A 13 -8.59 36.34 -0.47
CA LEU A 13 -7.86 36.04 0.76
C LEU A 13 -7.70 34.51 0.89
N VAL A 14 -6.53 34.02 0.57
CA VAL A 14 -6.20 32.59 0.64
C VAL A 14 -6.24 32.08 2.09
N GLU A 15 -6.06 32.95 3.07
CA GLU A 15 -6.11 32.61 4.49
C GLU A 15 -7.45 31.99 4.93
N ASP A 16 -8.56 32.39 4.30
CA ASP A 16 -9.89 31.86 4.62
C ASP A 16 -10.08 30.38 4.18
N ILE A 17 -9.30 29.94 3.21
CA ILE A 17 -9.29 28.54 2.76
C ILE A 17 -8.40 27.70 3.67
N LEU A 18 -7.31 28.24 4.16
CA LEU A 18 -6.36 27.55 5.05
C LEU A 18 -6.88 27.46 6.49
N SER A 19 -7.76 28.41 6.91
CA SER A 19 -8.36 28.42 8.26
C SER A 19 -9.54 27.45 8.40
N ARG A 20 -10.10 26.96 7.30
CA ARG A 20 -11.17 25.94 7.33
C ARG A 20 -10.59 24.63 7.83
N ASN A 21 -11.31 23.98 8.74
CA ASN A 21 -11.07 22.58 9.13
C ASN A 21 -11.29 21.66 7.93
N ILE A 22 -10.33 21.66 7.01
CA ILE A 22 -10.32 20.68 5.92
C ILE A 22 -10.11 19.32 6.58
N PRO A 23 -10.99 18.34 6.32
CA PRO A 23 -10.77 16.98 6.81
C PRO A 23 -9.34 16.55 6.44
N ARG A 24 -8.50 16.31 7.45
CA ARG A 24 -7.11 15.90 7.25
C ARG A 24 -7.05 14.43 6.80
N GLY A 25 -7.72 14.11 5.70
CA GLY A 25 -7.56 12.84 5.03
C GLY A 25 -6.19 12.83 4.37
N LYS A 26 -5.30 11.96 4.81
CA LYS A 26 -4.04 11.73 4.10
C LYS A 26 -4.39 11.03 2.78
N LEU A 27 -4.16 11.70 1.67
CA LEU A 27 -4.11 11.03 0.38
C LEU A 27 -2.85 10.18 0.37
N SER A 28 -2.97 8.90 0.07
CA SER A 28 -1.85 7.97 0.01
C SER A 28 -1.90 7.21 -1.31
N TYR A 29 -0.74 6.99 -1.91
CA TYR A 29 -0.59 6.08 -3.03
C TYR A 29 -1.00 4.65 -2.66
N TYR A 30 -0.67 4.24 -1.43
CA TYR A 30 -0.96 2.91 -0.93
C TYR A 30 -2.37 2.81 -0.35
N CYS A 31 -2.99 1.65 -0.50
CA CYS A 31 -4.24 1.33 0.16
C CYS A 31 -4.10 1.43 1.68
N GLN A 32 -5.06 2.08 2.32
CA GLN A 32 -5.07 2.24 3.78
C GLN A 32 -5.90 1.17 4.49
N ASN A 33 -6.58 0.31 3.73
CA ASN A 33 -7.33 -0.81 4.28
C ASN A 33 -6.38 -1.97 4.61
N CYS A 34 -6.68 -2.71 5.67
CA CYS A 34 -6.04 -3.99 5.91
C CYS A 34 -6.66 -5.05 4.99
N ILE A 35 -5.85 -5.96 4.47
CA ILE A 35 -6.38 -7.09 3.70
C ILE A 35 -7.32 -7.91 4.59
N TYR A 36 -8.43 -8.36 4.02
CA TYR A 36 -9.51 -9.13 4.69
C TYR A 36 -10.30 -8.39 5.76
N ASP A 37 -10.14 -7.06 5.90
CA ASP A 37 -11.01 -6.27 6.77
C ASP A 37 -12.35 -5.92 6.11
N ASN A 38 -13.24 -5.31 6.88
CA ASN A 38 -14.58 -4.92 6.41
C ASN A 38 -14.56 -3.88 5.28
N LYS A 39 -13.50 -3.09 5.15
CA LYS A 39 -13.34 -2.09 4.10
C LYS A 39 -12.73 -2.69 2.83
N CYS A 40 -11.83 -3.65 2.98
CA CYS A 40 -11.28 -4.43 1.89
C CYS A 40 -12.30 -5.40 1.30
N THR A 41 -13.25 -5.90 2.11
CA THR A 41 -14.37 -6.81 1.74
C THR A 41 -13.97 -8.21 1.27
N LEU A 42 -12.69 -8.48 1.04
CA LEU A 42 -12.20 -9.83 0.70
C LEU A 42 -12.44 -10.76 1.88
N LYS A 43 -12.86 -11.99 1.58
CA LYS A 43 -13.04 -13.02 2.59
C LYS A 43 -11.78 -13.91 2.64
N GLU A 44 -11.18 -13.99 3.82
CA GLU A 44 -9.98 -14.81 4.07
C GLU A 44 -10.14 -16.25 3.55
N LYS A 45 -11.33 -16.83 3.72
CA LYS A 45 -11.62 -18.22 3.33
C LYS A 45 -11.47 -18.49 1.82
N ASP A 46 -11.74 -17.48 0.99
CA ASP A 46 -11.72 -17.63 -0.47
C ASP A 46 -10.27 -17.69 -1.02
N TYR A 47 -9.29 -17.29 -0.21
CA TYR A 47 -7.87 -17.22 -0.55
C TYR A 47 -7.01 -18.15 0.31
N ALA A 48 -7.62 -19.06 1.04
CA ALA A 48 -6.93 -20.02 1.90
C ALA A 48 -6.30 -21.14 1.05
N HIS A 49 -4.97 -21.30 1.16
CA HIS A 49 -4.22 -22.41 0.54
C HIS A 49 -3.71 -23.35 1.62
N THR A 50 -4.29 -24.54 1.67
CA THR A 50 -3.84 -25.59 2.59
C THR A 50 -2.58 -26.25 2.04
N CYS A 51 -1.52 -26.25 2.83
CA CYS A 51 -0.22 -26.78 2.48
C CYS A 51 0.23 -27.81 3.53
N TYR A 52 0.97 -28.82 3.09
CA TYR A 52 1.57 -29.84 3.95
C TYR A 52 3.08 -29.63 4.03
N ILE A 53 3.66 -29.80 5.21
CA ILE A 53 5.10 -29.67 5.43
C ILE A 53 5.73 -31.00 5.04
N ASP A 54 6.17 -31.13 3.79
CA ASP A 54 6.81 -32.33 3.25
C ASP A 54 8.34 -32.19 3.11
N GLY A 55 8.85 -30.98 2.92
CA GLY A 55 10.27 -30.66 2.88
C GLY A 55 10.87 -30.22 4.22
N GLY A 56 10.08 -30.25 5.31
CA GLY A 56 10.53 -29.90 6.65
C GLY A 56 10.42 -28.42 7.01
N MET A 57 10.81 -28.11 8.24
CA MET A 57 10.76 -26.74 8.79
C MET A 57 12.11 -26.44 9.48
N TYR A 58 12.76 -25.34 9.06
CA TYR A 58 14.09 -24.96 9.55
C TYR A 58 14.07 -23.48 9.99
N GLY A 59 13.89 -23.27 11.29
CA GLY A 59 13.82 -21.92 11.86
C GLY A 59 12.63 -21.12 11.35
N THR A 60 12.86 -20.21 10.41
CA THR A 60 11.82 -19.39 9.77
C THR A 60 11.43 -19.88 8.38
N ARG A 61 12.03 -20.96 7.88
CA ARG A 61 11.77 -21.51 6.56
C ARG A 61 10.91 -22.75 6.66
N ILE A 62 9.88 -22.81 5.81
CA ILE A 62 8.94 -23.91 5.70
C ILE A 62 8.94 -24.36 4.25
N TYR A 63 9.01 -25.66 4.01
CA TYR A 63 9.01 -26.23 2.68
C TYR A 63 7.77 -27.07 2.46
N SER A 64 7.11 -26.83 1.31
CA SER A 64 5.89 -27.55 0.91
C SER A 64 5.79 -27.59 -0.61
N SER A 65 5.59 -28.77 -1.16
CA SER A 65 5.36 -28.95 -2.61
C SER A 65 4.07 -28.27 -3.09
N ASN A 66 3.06 -28.12 -2.24
CA ASN A 66 1.83 -27.42 -2.58
C ASN A 66 2.04 -25.94 -2.95
N LEU A 67 3.14 -25.33 -2.51
CA LEU A 67 3.46 -23.94 -2.82
C LEU A 67 3.82 -23.75 -4.30
N LEU A 68 4.31 -24.78 -4.97
CA LEU A 68 4.65 -24.75 -6.41
C LEU A 68 3.43 -24.50 -7.32
N GLU A 69 2.22 -24.69 -6.82
CA GLU A 69 0.99 -24.38 -7.56
C GLU A 69 0.81 -22.88 -7.83
N LYS A 70 1.55 -22.04 -7.10
CA LYS A 70 1.49 -20.60 -7.22
C LYS A 70 2.83 -20.02 -7.66
N PRO A 71 2.82 -18.94 -8.45
CA PRO A 71 4.06 -18.31 -8.89
C PRO A 71 4.83 -17.71 -7.71
N ASP A 72 6.13 -17.57 -7.88
CA ASP A 72 7.02 -16.91 -6.91
C ASP A 72 6.46 -15.56 -6.46
N GLY A 73 6.55 -15.28 -5.17
CA GLY A 73 6.05 -14.05 -4.59
C GLY A 73 4.54 -13.98 -4.37
N TYR A 74 3.77 -15.00 -4.76
CA TYR A 74 2.31 -14.97 -4.59
C TYR A 74 1.87 -14.77 -3.14
N PHE A 75 2.58 -15.39 -2.19
CA PHE A 75 2.28 -15.27 -0.76
C PHE A 75 3.07 -14.17 -0.04
N ASN A 76 3.92 -13.39 -0.75
CA ASN A 76 4.65 -12.28 -0.13
C ASN A 76 3.70 -11.31 0.56
N ASP A 77 4.12 -10.76 1.70
CA ASP A 77 3.35 -9.85 2.56
C ASP A 77 2.02 -10.40 3.07
N GLY A 78 1.80 -11.69 2.86
CA GLY A 78 0.68 -12.43 3.42
C GLY A 78 0.99 -13.01 4.80
N PHE A 79 0.24 -14.00 5.19
CA PHE A 79 0.46 -14.71 6.45
C PHE A 79 0.16 -16.20 6.33
N ILE A 80 0.73 -16.98 7.24
CA ILE A 80 0.36 -18.37 7.44
C ILE A 80 -0.38 -18.53 8.76
N LYS A 81 -1.26 -19.51 8.78
CA LYS A 81 -1.90 -20.03 9.98
C LYS A 81 -1.49 -21.48 10.17
N ILE A 82 -0.86 -21.77 11.30
CA ILE A 82 -0.47 -23.12 11.69
C ILE A 82 -0.94 -23.36 13.12
N GLY A 83 -1.85 -24.32 13.31
CA GLY A 83 -2.55 -24.45 14.57
C GLY A 83 -3.27 -23.18 14.98
N ASN A 84 -2.91 -22.62 16.13
CA ASN A 84 -3.41 -21.35 16.65
C ASN A 84 -2.46 -20.16 16.38
N THR A 85 -1.35 -20.40 15.70
CA THR A 85 -0.31 -19.39 15.49
C THR A 85 -0.42 -18.77 14.09
N TYR A 86 -0.40 -17.44 14.04
CA TYR A 86 -0.29 -16.65 12.80
C TYR A 86 1.12 -16.10 12.65
N ARG A 87 1.69 -16.20 11.44
CA ARG A 87 3.00 -15.64 11.12
C ARG A 87 2.98 -14.93 9.78
N ALA A 88 3.49 -13.71 9.75
CA ALA A 88 3.63 -12.96 8.50
C ALA A 88 4.70 -13.60 7.62
N ILE A 89 4.41 -13.68 6.33
CA ILE A 89 5.30 -14.18 5.29
C ILE A 89 6.21 -13.03 4.87
N ALA A 90 7.51 -13.28 4.88
CA ALA A 90 8.51 -12.34 4.36
C ALA A 90 8.85 -12.62 2.91
N GLU A 91 8.81 -13.89 2.48
CA GLU A 91 9.21 -14.31 1.15
C GLU A 91 8.57 -15.65 0.79
N HIS A 92 8.16 -15.78 -0.47
CA HIS A 92 7.72 -17.03 -1.08
C HIS A 92 8.54 -17.25 -2.36
N LYS A 93 9.20 -18.40 -2.45
CA LYS A 93 9.98 -18.78 -3.64
C LYS A 93 9.92 -20.30 -3.85
N GLY A 94 9.34 -20.71 -4.96
CA GLY A 94 9.15 -22.13 -5.26
C GLY A 94 8.36 -22.84 -4.16
N GLU A 95 8.95 -23.89 -3.60
CA GLU A 95 8.38 -24.68 -2.50
C GLU A 95 8.63 -24.10 -1.09
N MET A 96 9.29 -22.93 -0.99
CA MET A 96 9.74 -22.34 0.27
C MET A 96 8.95 -21.08 0.62
N ILE A 97 8.45 -21.03 1.86
CA ILE A 97 8.00 -19.81 2.52
C ILE A 97 8.95 -19.48 3.66
N ARG A 98 9.38 -18.23 3.72
CA ARG A 98 10.10 -17.66 4.85
C ARG A 98 9.19 -16.75 5.65
N VAL A 99 8.97 -17.07 6.92
CA VAL A 99 8.19 -16.26 7.85
C VAL A 99 9.08 -15.26 8.59
N LYS A 100 8.49 -14.14 9.05
CA LYS A 100 9.25 -13.09 9.77
C LYS A 100 9.78 -13.57 11.14
N TYR A 101 9.05 -14.45 11.80
CA TYR A 101 9.40 -14.97 13.12
C TYR A 101 9.25 -16.50 13.16
N PRO A 102 10.07 -17.21 13.90
CA PRO A 102 10.00 -18.67 14.00
C PRO A 102 8.65 -19.12 14.61
N ILE A 103 8.23 -20.32 14.21
CA ILE A 103 7.03 -20.95 14.73
C ILE A 103 7.38 -21.72 16.00
N PRO A 104 6.59 -21.56 17.08
CA PRO A 104 6.79 -22.33 18.30
C PRO A 104 6.76 -23.84 18.05
N LYS A 105 7.59 -24.61 18.74
CA LYS A 105 7.69 -26.06 18.52
C LYS A 105 6.37 -26.80 18.71
N GLN A 106 5.52 -26.34 19.63
CA GLN A 106 4.21 -26.92 19.90
C GLN A 106 3.21 -26.76 18.73
N ASP A 107 3.43 -25.76 17.88
CA ASP A 107 2.57 -25.47 16.72
C ASP A 107 3.17 -25.97 15.40
N GLN A 108 4.30 -26.71 15.45
CA GLN A 108 4.93 -27.30 14.26
C GLN A 108 4.17 -28.56 13.83
N LEU A 109 2.95 -28.33 13.34
CA LEU A 109 2.09 -29.38 12.81
C LEU A 109 2.49 -29.70 11.35
N GLY A 110 2.09 -30.87 10.86
CA GLY A 110 2.38 -31.28 9.48
C GLY A 110 1.60 -30.50 8.41
N GLN A 111 0.71 -29.59 8.80
CA GLN A 111 -0.17 -28.82 7.91
C GLN A 111 -0.25 -27.37 8.35
N PHE A 112 -0.32 -26.47 7.36
CA PHE A 112 -0.58 -25.05 7.56
C PHE A 112 -1.46 -24.49 6.44
N VAL A 113 -2.03 -23.31 6.65
CA VAL A 113 -2.78 -22.58 5.64
C VAL A 113 -2.04 -21.30 5.32
N ALA A 114 -1.75 -21.08 4.04
CA ALA A 114 -1.11 -19.88 3.54
C ALA A 114 -2.14 -18.93 2.92
N TYR A 115 -2.02 -17.64 3.20
CA TYR A 115 -2.87 -16.58 2.68
C TYR A 115 -2.02 -15.55 1.95
N PRO A 116 -2.38 -15.17 0.71
CA PRO A 116 -1.64 -14.18 -0.05
C PRO A 116 -1.77 -12.78 0.56
N GLY A 117 -0.72 -11.97 0.44
CA GLY A 117 -0.74 -10.57 0.81
C GLY A 117 -1.01 -9.66 -0.38
N CYS A 118 -1.39 -8.41 -0.11
CA CYS A 118 -1.69 -7.42 -1.16
C CYS A 118 -0.64 -6.32 -1.30
N SER A 119 0.34 -6.24 -0.41
CA SER A 119 1.37 -5.17 -0.37
C SER A 119 0.78 -3.74 -0.44
N ASN A 120 -0.52 -3.59 -0.28
CA ASN A 120 -1.29 -2.33 -0.36
C ASN A 120 -1.10 -1.55 -1.68
N ILE A 121 -0.71 -2.23 -2.77
CA ILE A 121 -0.43 -1.65 -4.09
C ILE A 121 -1.61 -1.92 -5.02
N PHE A 122 -2.02 -0.90 -5.81
CA PHE A 122 -3.15 -0.99 -6.73
C PHE A 122 -3.01 -2.13 -7.75
N SER A 123 -1.84 -2.30 -8.36
CA SER A 123 -1.61 -3.35 -9.36
C SER A 123 -1.80 -4.76 -8.78
N ILE A 124 -1.38 -4.99 -7.53
CA ILE A 124 -1.59 -6.27 -6.83
C ILE A 124 -3.08 -6.46 -6.46
N CYS A 125 -3.73 -5.40 -5.99
CA CYS A 125 -5.16 -5.41 -5.70
C CYS A 125 -5.97 -5.78 -6.94
N HIS A 126 -5.62 -5.20 -8.10
CA HIS A 126 -6.24 -5.51 -9.39
C HIS A 126 -5.93 -6.94 -9.86
N SER A 127 -4.65 -7.28 -10.04
CA SER A 127 -4.25 -8.51 -10.72
C SER A 127 -4.48 -9.78 -9.90
N ARG A 128 -4.33 -9.71 -8.57
CA ARG A 128 -4.45 -10.88 -7.68
C ARG A 128 -5.84 -11.06 -7.10
N PHE A 129 -6.51 -9.96 -6.78
CA PHE A 129 -7.76 -9.99 -6.02
C PHE A 129 -8.97 -9.45 -6.78
N ASN A 130 -8.75 -8.78 -7.93
CA ASN A 130 -9.80 -8.08 -8.68
C ASN A 130 -10.72 -7.24 -7.78
N ASN A 131 -10.13 -6.48 -6.83
CA ASN A 131 -10.83 -5.77 -5.77
C ASN A 131 -10.54 -4.26 -5.77
N THR A 132 -10.41 -3.68 -6.94
CA THR A 132 -10.05 -2.27 -7.12
C THR A 132 -11.09 -1.29 -6.59
N ASP A 133 -12.36 -1.70 -6.58
CA ASP A 133 -13.49 -0.87 -6.09
C ASP A 133 -13.37 -0.57 -4.58
N ASN A 134 -12.68 -1.43 -3.84
CA ASN A 134 -12.43 -1.27 -2.41
C ASN A 134 -11.00 -0.77 -2.11
N PHE A 135 -10.28 -0.32 -3.13
CA PHE A 135 -8.95 0.25 -2.96
C PHE A 135 -9.04 1.69 -2.42
N SER A 136 -8.54 1.93 -1.21
CA SER A 136 -8.63 3.23 -0.53
C SER A 136 -7.43 4.15 -0.76
N GLY A 137 -6.50 3.77 -1.62
CA GLY A 137 -5.39 4.61 -2.06
C GLY A 137 -5.74 5.40 -3.31
N VAL A 138 -4.86 6.32 -3.69
CA VAL A 138 -4.93 7.07 -4.95
C VAL A 138 -3.75 6.68 -5.83
N PRO A 139 -3.92 5.70 -6.74
CA PRO A 139 -2.81 5.07 -7.47
C PRO A 139 -2.12 6.00 -8.49
N TYR A 140 -2.71 7.16 -8.75
CA TYR A 140 -2.18 8.17 -9.69
C TYR A 140 -1.40 9.29 -9.00
N ILE A 141 -1.33 9.29 -7.67
CA ILE A 141 -0.45 10.21 -6.94
C ILE A 141 0.95 9.58 -6.94
N MET A 142 1.97 10.39 -7.22
CA MET A 142 3.35 9.93 -7.06
C MET A 142 3.58 9.52 -5.59
N PRO A 143 4.30 8.40 -5.34
CA PRO A 143 4.52 7.89 -3.99
C PRO A 143 5.43 8.78 -3.12
N PHE A 144 5.87 9.90 -3.65
CA PHE A 144 6.67 10.90 -2.93
C PHE A 144 5.78 12.05 -2.51
N ASP A 145 5.95 12.53 -1.27
CA ASP A 145 5.41 13.81 -0.85
C ASP A 145 5.98 14.89 -1.77
N VAL A 146 5.18 15.31 -2.75
CA VAL A 146 5.51 16.43 -3.64
C VAL A 146 5.55 17.75 -2.86
N TYR A 147 5.13 17.72 -1.62
CA TYR A 147 5.18 18.84 -0.66
C TYR A 147 6.38 18.74 0.27
N THR A 148 7.58 18.52 -0.25
CA THR A 148 8.76 18.93 0.51
C THR A 148 8.81 20.44 0.47
N HIS A 149 8.34 21.06 1.55
CA HIS A 149 8.70 22.42 1.88
C HIS A 149 10.23 22.45 1.99
N ASN A 150 10.88 22.77 0.89
CA ASN A 150 12.28 23.12 0.95
C ASN A 150 12.33 24.52 1.60
N SER A 151 13.15 24.68 2.62
CA SER A 151 13.31 25.90 3.40
C SER A 151 13.75 27.15 2.59
N ASN A 152 13.74 27.07 1.27
CA ASN A 152 14.15 28.10 0.32
C ASN A 152 13.01 28.60 -0.59
N ASP A 153 11.75 28.55 -0.13
CA ASP A 153 10.59 29.19 -0.78
C ASP A 153 10.40 28.90 -2.28
N THR A 154 10.92 27.77 -2.78
CA THR A 154 10.71 27.34 -4.16
C THR A 154 9.51 26.41 -4.20
N VAL A 155 8.41 26.83 -4.79
CA VAL A 155 7.22 25.97 -5.00
C VAL A 155 7.38 25.24 -6.32
N VAL A 156 7.42 23.91 -6.26
CA VAL A 156 7.53 23.05 -7.44
C VAL A 156 6.12 22.59 -7.84
N TYR A 157 5.74 22.89 -9.07
CA TYR A 157 4.48 22.44 -9.67
C TYR A 157 4.77 21.39 -10.75
N TRP A 158 4.02 20.31 -10.76
CA TRP A 158 4.01 19.34 -11.84
C TRP A 158 2.79 19.59 -12.73
N ILE A 159 3.00 20.05 -13.94
CA ILE A 159 1.94 20.18 -14.94
C ILE A 159 2.36 19.40 -16.17
N ASN A 160 1.56 18.42 -16.58
CA ASN A 160 1.77 17.62 -17.80
C ASN A 160 3.15 16.95 -17.91
N SER A 161 3.65 16.37 -16.81
CA SER A 161 4.98 15.70 -16.75
C SER A 161 6.20 16.63 -16.85
N GLU A 162 6.02 17.94 -16.85
CA GLU A 162 7.12 18.89 -16.80
C GLU A 162 7.25 19.52 -15.41
N VAL A 163 8.48 19.68 -14.95
CA VAL A 163 8.79 20.33 -13.67
C VAL A 163 8.85 21.83 -13.92
N ILE A 164 7.94 22.57 -13.34
CA ILE A 164 7.96 24.03 -13.35
C ILE A 164 8.39 24.50 -11.96
N THR A 165 9.55 25.10 -11.88
CA THR A 165 10.05 25.75 -10.68
C THR A 165 9.80 27.25 -10.75
N ARG A 166 9.35 27.83 -9.66
CA ARG A 166 9.16 29.27 -9.54
C ARG A 166 10.00 29.77 -8.36
N ASP A 167 10.81 30.80 -8.57
CA ASP A 167 11.57 31.46 -7.50
C ASP A 167 10.67 32.38 -6.66
N THR A 168 11.23 32.93 -5.59
CA THR A 168 10.56 33.88 -4.69
C THR A 168 10.10 35.16 -5.38
N ASN A 169 10.63 35.47 -6.57
CA ASN A 169 10.26 36.62 -7.37
C ASN A 169 9.19 36.29 -8.43
N GLY A 170 8.73 35.05 -8.48
CA GLY A 170 7.69 34.60 -9.41
C GLY A 170 8.19 34.23 -10.80
N THR A 171 9.50 34.14 -11.04
CA THR A 171 10.07 33.74 -12.32
C THR A 171 9.95 32.23 -12.51
N ILE A 172 9.46 31.80 -13.68
CA ILE A 172 9.27 30.39 -14.07
C ILE A 172 10.49 29.94 -14.85
N TYR A 173 11.04 28.78 -14.52
CA TYR A 173 12.14 28.12 -15.23
C TYR A 173 11.68 26.77 -15.78
#